data_c75afcdfad2fef053e1278ce1e916511
#
_entry.id   c75afcdfad2fef053e1278ce1e916511
#
_cell.length_a   1.000
_cell.length_b   1.000
_cell.length_c   1.000
_cell.angle_alpha   90.00
_cell.angle_beta   90.00
_cell.angle_gamma   90.00
#
_symmetry.space_group_name_H-M   'P 1'
#
loop_
_entity.id
_entity.type
_entity.pdbx_description
1 polymer ?
#
loop_
_entity_poly.entity_id
_entity_poly.type
_entity_poly.pdbx_seq_one_letter_code
_entity_poly.pdbx_strand_id
1 'polypeptide(L)'
;MRQIVILVEGQTEETLVNEVLGPAASMRGTYVTPVVVTTSATPTGAHHGGGHWKHYHAKLQSLLKASHWERVGLLLDYYQYPKGAPGREVATPSESLDSAGRQSALMTALRAEYPDPRFRPLVVLHEIEALVLAAIDAGRG
;
A
#
# COMPACT_ATOMS: atom_id res chain seq x y z
N MET A 1 -7.32 -14.62 -16.95
CA MET A 1 -7.51 -13.21 -16.54
C MET A 1 -6.78 -12.99 -15.23
N ARG A 2 -5.93 -11.97 -15.18
CA ARG A 2 -5.12 -11.71 -14.01
C ARG A 2 -5.90 -10.93 -12.97
N GLN A 3 -5.86 -11.39 -11.74
CA GLN A 3 -6.50 -10.70 -10.62
C GLN A 3 -5.45 -10.29 -9.59
N ILE A 4 -5.40 -9.00 -9.33
CA ILE A 4 -4.48 -8.40 -8.36
C ILE A 4 -5.30 -7.70 -7.29
N VAL A 5 -4.93 -7.91 -6.03
CA VAL A 5 -5.52 -7.17 -4.92
C VAL A 5 -4.48 -6.22 -4.36
N ILE A 6 -4.90 -5.02 -3.97
CA ILE A 6 -4.03 -4.05 -3.31
C ILE A 6 -4.66 -3.65 -1.99
N LEU A 7 -3.95 -3.91 -0.92
CA LEU A 7 -4.35 -3.47 0.42
C LEU A 7 -3.95 -2.01 0.59
N VAL A 8 -4.92 -1.17 0.91
CA VAL A 8 -4.72 0.27 1.03
C VAL A 8 -5.22 0.76 2.38
N GLU A 9 -4.77 1.94 2.82
CA GLU A 9 -5.13 2.47 4.12
C GLU A 9 -6.58 2.97 4.17
N GLY A 10 -6.98 3.77 3.18
CA GLY A 10 -8.28 4.44 3.25
C GLY A 10 -8.85 4.81 1.88
N GLN A 11 -9.84 5.70 1.91
CA GLN A 11 -10.62 6.05 0.72
C GLN A 11 -9.82 6.76 -0.37
N THR A 12 -8.84 7.57 -0.01
CA THR A 12 -8.02 8.27 -1.02
C THR A 12 -7.28 7.28 -1.89
N GLU A 13 -6.66 6.30 -1.27
CA GLU A 13 -5.93 5.25 -1.97
C GLU A 13 -6.88 4.34 -2.74
N GLU A 14 -8.04 4.03 -2.17
CA GLU A 14 -9.07 3.24 -2.85
C GLU A 14 -9.52 3.94 -4.14
N THR A 15 -9.73 5.25 -4.07
CA THR A 15 -10.11 6.05 -5.23
C THR A 15 -9.02 6.02 -6.29
N LEU A 16 -7.76 6.13 -5.90
CA LEU A 16 -6.63 6.02 -6.83
C LEU A 16 -6.67 4.68 -7.57
N VAL A 17 -6.87 3.59 -6.85
CA VAL A 17 -6.93 2.27 -7.47
C VAL A 17 -8.12 2.16 -8.42
N ASN A 18 -9.30 2.57 -7.98
CA ASN A 18 -10.53 2.40 -8.77
C ASN A 18 -10.58 3.30 -10.00
N GLU A 19 -10.08 4.51 -9.90
CA GLU A 19 -10.26 5.50 -10.95
C GLU A 19 -9.06 5.65 -11.88
N VAL A 20 -7.88 5.25 -11.43
CA VAL A 20 -6.65 5.42 -12.20
C VAL A 20 -6.00 4.08 -12.53
N LEU A 21 -5.61 3.33 -11.51
CA LEU A 21 -4.85 2.10 -11.70
C LEU A 21 -5.71 0.98 -12.28
N GLY A 22 -6.93 0.83 -11.80
CA GLY A 22 -7.84 -0.21 -12.27
C GLY A 22 -8.17 -0.10 -13.75
N PRO A 23 -8.64 1.06 -14.23
CA PRO A 23 -8.91 1.23 -15.66
C PRO A 23 -7.70 1.00 -16.54
N ALA A 24 -6.52 1.50 -16.14
CA ALA A 24 -5.29 1.29 -16.89
C ALA A 24 -4.90 -0.20 -16.97
N ALA A 25 -5.04 -0.91 -15.87
CA ALA A 25 -4.74 -2.33 -15.82
C ALA A 25 -5.75 -3.17 -16.61
N SER A 26 -7.03 -2.78 -16.57
CA SER A 26 -8.09 -3.50 -17.25
C SER A 26 -7.88 -3.51 -18.77
N MET A 27 -7.32 -2.45 -19.31
CA MET A 27 -6.95 -2.39 -20.73
C MET A 27 -5.92 -3.46 -21.11
N ARG A 28 -5.21 -3.99 -20.15
CA ARG A 28 -4.18 -5.04 -20.35
C ARG A 28 -4.64 -6.41 -19.85
N GLY A 29 -5.93 -6.57 -19.59
CA GLY A 29 -6.48 -7.83 -19.12
C GLY A 29 -6.22 -8.14 -17.67
N THR A 30 -5.92 -7.12 -16.87
CA THR A 30 -5.64 -7.28 -15.44
C THR A 30 -6.70 -6.53 -14.62
N TYR A 31 -7.27 -7.20 -13.64
CA TYR A 31 -8.23 -6.58 -12.70
C TYR A 31 -7.53 -6.30 -11.38
N VAL A 32 -7.65 -5.06 -10.93
CA VAL A 32 -7.07 -4.59 -9.67
C VAL A 32 -8.20 -4.26 -8.71
N THR A 33 -8.21 -4.92 -7.57
CA THR A 33 -9.24 -4.73 -6.54
C THR A 33 -8.59 -4.10 -5.30
N PRO A 34 -9.07 -2.94 -4.84
CA PRO A 34 -8.58 -2.37 -3.59
C PRO A 34 -9.30 -2.99 -2.40
N VAL A 35 -8.56 -3.22 -1.32
CA VAL A 35 -9.12 -3.62 -0.04
C VAL A 35 -8.66 -2.59 0.99
N VAL A 36 -9.61 -1.96 1.67
CA VAL A 36 -9.31 -0.91 2.65
C VAL A 36 -9.11 -1.52 4.03
N VAL A 37 -8.02 -1.15 4.68
CA VAL A 37 -7.71 -1.64 6.03
C VAL A 37 -8.59 -0.98 7.08
N THR A 38 -8.81 0.32 6.95
CA THR A 38 -9.59 1.08 7.93
C THR A 38 -11.06 0.79 7.73
N THR A 39 -11.62 -0.02 8.60
CA THR A 39 -12.95 -0.57 8.38
C THR A 39 -14.08 0.27 8.93
N SER A 40 -13.84 1.20 9.82
CA SER A 40 -14.90 2.05 10.33
C SER A 40 -14.33 3.22 11.08
N ALA A 41 -14.97 4.35 10.90
CA ALA A 41 -14.83 5.43 11.85
C ALA A 41 -15.27 4.90 13.21
N THR A 42 -14.34 4.74 14.13
CA THR A 42 -14.75 4.53 15.50
C THR A 42 -15.47 5.79 15.97
N PRO A 43 -16.43 5.69 16.87
CA PRO A 43 -17.15 6.86 17.36
C PRO A 43 -16.26 7.95 17.93
N THR A 44 -15.04 7.61 18.27
CA THR A 44 -14.07 8.57 18.82
C THR A 44 -13.27 9.28 17.76
N GLY A 45 -13.42 8.93 16.49
CA GLY A 45 -12.69 9.57 15.39
C GLY A 45 -11.17 9.49 15.54
N ALA A 46 -10.67 8.56 16.30
CA ALA A 46 -9.28 8.53 16.70
C ALA A 46 -8.34 7.91 15.66
N HIS A 47 -8.86 7.49 14.54
CA HIS A 47 -8.01 6.90 13.50
C HIS A 47 -7.59 7.94 12.50
N HIS A 48 -6.51 8.55 12.80
CA HIS A 48 -5.74 9.29 11.82
C HIS A 48 -4.71 8.34 11.27
N GLY A 49 -4.46 8.42 9.99
CA GLY A 49 -3.63 7.52 9.23
C GLY A 49 -2.47 6.88 9.99
N GLY A 50 -1.91 5.82 9.46
CA GLY A 50 -0.86 5.07 10.10
C GLY A 50 -1.35 4.16 11.21
N GLY A 51 -2.57 3.64 11.13
CA GLY A 51 -3.13 2.73 12.12
C GLY A 51 -2.21 1.58 12.50
N HIS A 52 -2.59 0.79 13.49
CA HIS A 52 -1.74 -0.29 14.00
C HIS A 52 -1.52 -1.37 12.95
N TRP A 53 -0.29 -1.83 12.87
CA TRP A 53 0.11 -2.86 11.92
C TRP A 53 -0.70 -4.15 12.04
N LYS A 54 -1.21 -4.47 13.20
CA LYS A 54 -1.99 -5.70 13.41
C LYS A 54 -3.18 -5.82 12.44
N HIS A 55 -3.80 -4.71 12.07
CA HIS A 55 -4.93 -4.72 11.14
C HIS A 55 -4.46 -5.03 9.72
N TYR A 56 -3.33 -4.44 9.32
CA TYR A 56 -2.71 -4.76 8.02
C TYR A 56 -2.28 -6.23 7.98
N HIS A 57 -1.65 -6.68 9.04
CA HIS A 57 -1.15 -8.05 9.13
C HIS A 57 -2.28 -9.07 8.97
N ALA A 58 -3.39 -8.88 9.68
CA ALA A 58 -4.54 -9.77 9.60
C ALA A 58 -5.11 -9.81 8.17
N LYS A 59 -5.26 -8.65 7.53
CA LYS A 59 -5.75 -8.57 6.16
C LYS A 59 -4.77 -9.21 5.17
N LEU A 60 -3.47 -8.94 5.31
CA LEU A 60 -2.45 -9.53 4.44
C LEU A 60 -2.44 -11.04 4.55
N GLN A 61 -2.50 -11.58 5.75
CA GLN A 61 -2.55 -13.03 5.93
C GLN A 61 -3.74 -13.63 5.23
N SER A 62 -4.90 -13.00 5.35
CA SER A 62 -6.13 -13.47 4.70
C SER A 62 -5.98 -13.45 3.17
N LEU A 63 -5.47 -12.35 2.63
CA LEU A 63 -5.29 -12.21 1.19
C LEU A 63 -4.26 -13.20 0.64
N LEU A 64 -3.18 -13.42 1.37
CA LEU A 64 -2.11 -14.33 0.93
C LEU A 64 -2.54 -15.80 1.03
N LYS A 65 -3.49 -16.13 1.89
CA LYS A 65 -4.05 -17.47 1.93
C LYS A 65 -4.93 -17.78 0.73
N ALA A 66 -5.54 -16.77 0.14
CA ALA A 66 -6.39 -16.96 -1.04
C ALA A 66 -5.52 -17.22 -2.27
N SER A 67 -5.76 -18.31 -2.96
CA SER A 67 -4.91 -18.76 -4.06
C SER A 67 -5.21 -18.07 -5.39
N HIS A 68 -6.34 -17.39 -5.50
CA HIS A 68 -6.77 -16.82 -6.79
C HIS A 68 -6.11 -15.49 -7.14
N TRP A 69 -5.45 -14.82 -6.20
CA TRP A 69 -4.74 -13.58 -6.49
C TRP A 69 -3.40 -13.88 -7.13
N GLU A 70 -3.15 -13.30 -8.27
CA GLU A 70 -1.85 -13.43 -8.93
C GLU A 70 -0.78 -12.58 -8.24
N ARG A 71 -1.20 -11.43 -7.70
CA ARG A 71 -0.34 -10.55 -6.91
C ARG A 71 -1.14 -9.99 -5.75
N VAL A 72 -0.47 -9.79 -4.64
CA VAL A 72 -1.04 -9.13 -3.46
C VAL A 72 -0.17 -7.91 -3.17
N GLY A 73 -0.71 -6.73 -3.43
CA GLY A 73 -0.01 -5.48 -3.21
C GLY A 73 -0.33 -4.88 -1.86
N LEU A 74 0.58 -4.07 -1.36
CA LEU A 74 0.39 -3.28 -0.14
C LEU A 74 0.89 -1.87 -0.43
N LEU A 75 0.01 -0.88 -0.29
CA LEU A 75 0.35 0.51 -0.52
C LEU A 75 0.39 1.25 0.81
N LEU A 76 1.55 1.76 1.18
CA LEU A 76 1.75 2.48 2.43
C LEU A 76 2.36 3.85 2.16
N ASP A 77 1.95 4.83 2.96
CA ASP A 77 2.55 6.15 2.96
C ASP A 77 3.74 6.15 3.93
N TYR A 78 4.90 6.58 3.46
CA TYR A 78 6.10 6.65 4.29
C TYR A 78 5.88 7.51 5.54
N TYR A 79 5.24 8.67 5.38
CA TYR A 79 5.05 9.61 6.48
C TYR A 79 3.98 9.17 7.48
N GLN A 80 3.15 8.22 7.09
CA GLN A 80 2.13 7.62 7.94
C GLN A 80 2.36 6.13 8.11
N TYR A 81 3.61 5.74 8.12
CA TYR A 81 3.97 4.33 8.23
C TYR A 81 3.39 3.73 9.52
N PRO A 82 2.70 2.57 9.43
CA PRO A 82 1.98 2.04 10.58
C PRO A 82 2.88 1.70 11.77
N LYS A 83 2.38 1.95 12.97
CA LYS A 83 3.09 1.56 14.18
C LYS A 83 3.14 0.03 14.27
N GLY A 84 4.30 -0.49 14.60
CA GLY A 84 4.52 -1.93 14.70
C GLY A 84 4.85 -2.60 13.38
N ALA A 85 4.84 -1.88 12.26
CA ALA A 85 5.15 -2.44 10.96
C ALA A 85 6.63 -2.80 10.85
N PRO A 86 6.96 -3.81 10.01
CA PRO A 86 8.36 -4.19 9.79
C PRO A 86 9.21 -3.00 9.34
N GLY A 87 10.36 -2.84 9.95
CA GLY A 87 11.29 -1.77 9.60
C GLY A 87 10.91 -0.39 10.11
N ARG A 88 9.92 -0.26 10.98
CA ARG A 88 9.43 1.02 11.46
C ARG A 88 10.55 1.92 12.00
N GLU A 89 11.56 1.34 12.62
CA GLU A 89 12.70 2.06 13.14
C GLU A 89 13.50 2.77 12.05
N VAL A 90 13.49 2.26 10.83
CA VAL A 90 14.19 2.86 9.69
C VAL A 90 13.42 4.07 9.15
N ALA A 91 12.12 4.16 9.44
CA ALA A 91 11.32 5.30 9.03
C ALA A 91 11.69 6.58 9.78
N THR A 92 12.39 6.46 10.90
CA THR A 92 12.89 7.62 11.64
C THR A 92 14.05 8.25 10.87
N PRO A 93 14.07 9.56 10.68
CA PRO A 93 15.17 10.22 9.99
C PRO A 93 16.52 9.88 10.62
N SER A 94 17.49 9.55 9.77
CA SER A 94 18.82 9.17 10.20
C SER A 94 19.82 9.79 9.23
N GLU A 95 21.01 10.11 9.74
CA GLU A 95 22.06 10.68 8.91
C GLU A 95 22.64 9.68 7.91
N SER A 96 22.46 8.39 8.15
CA SER A 96 23.06 7.35 7.32
C SER A 96 22.24 7.02 6.08
N LEU A 97 20.95 7.41 6.02
CA LEU A 97 20.09 7.07 4.90
C LEU A 97 19.27 8.28 4.46
N ASP A 98 19.18 8.50 3.17
CA ASP A 98 18.25 9.46 2.59
C ASP A 98 16.85 8.86 2.48
N SER A 99 15.89 9.62 1.94
CA SER A 99 14.50 9.18 1.80
C SER A 99 14.38 7.94 0.93
N ALA A 100 15.10 7.89 -0.19
CA ALA A 100 15.07 6.74 -1.07
C ALA A 100 15.66 5.50 -0.41
N GLY A 101 16.73 5.67 0.37
CA GLY A 101 17.33 4.57 1.11
C GLY A 101 16.41 4.03 2.18
N ARG A 102 15.71 4.90 2.89
CA ARG A 102 14.72 4.48 3.89
C ARG A 102 13.54 3.77 3.25
N GLN A 103 13.03 4.28 2.13
CA GLN A 103 11.96 3.61 1.37
C GLN A 103 12.38 2.19 0.99
N SER A 104 13.56 2.04 0.42
CA SER A 104 14.08 0.76 0.01
C SER A 104 14.23 -0.21 1.19
N ALA A 105 14.72 0.29 2.31
CA ALA A 105 14.89 -0.52 3.53
C ALA A 105 13.54 -0.99 4.08
N LEU A 106 12.51 -0.13 4.05
CA LEU A 106 11.17 -0.51 4.47
C LEU A 106 10.57 -1.58 3.57
N MET A 107 10.72 -1.45 2.26
CA MET A 107 10.22 -2.44 1.32
C MET A 107 10.94 -3.78 1.49
N THR A 108 12.23 -3.75 1.76
CA THR A 108 13.01 -4.96 2.06
C THR A 108 12.52 -5.64 3.33
N ALA A 109 12.26 -4.87 4.39
CA ALA A 109 11.76 -5.40 5.65
C ALA A 109 10.38 -6.04 5.47
N LEU A 110 9.50 -5.42 4.70
CA LEU A 110 8.18 -5.97 4.40
C LEU A 110 8.28 -7.29 3.63
N ARG A 111 9.14 -7.35 2.62
CA ARG A 111 9.34 -8.59 1.85
C ARG A 111 9.92 -9.72 2.70
N ALA A 112 10.77 -9.39 3.66
CA ALA A 112 11.32 -10.38 4.57
C ALA A 112 10.25 -10.95 5.51
N GLU A 113 9.30 -10.11 5.93
CA GLU A 113 8.21 -10.53 6.81
C GLU A 113 7.18 -11.39 6.06
N TYR A 114 6.98 -11.13 4.76
CA TYR A 114 6.02 -11.86 3.93
C TYR A 114 6.73 -12.40 2.70
N PRO A 115 7.38 -13.55 2.81
CA PRO A 115 8.22 -14.08 1.71
C PRO A 115 7.44 -14.72 0.56
N ASP A 116 6.13 -14.54 0.50
CA ASP A 116 5.32 -15.03 -0.62
C ASP A 116 5.73 -14.31 -1.91
N PRO A 117 6.06 -15.04 -3.00
CA PRO A 117 6.51 -14.40 -4.23
C PRO A 117 5.48 -13.51 -4.91
N ARG A 118 4.20 -13.62 -4.53
CA ARG A 118 3.14 -12.77 -5.06
C ARG A 118 3.07 -11.40 -4.36
N PHE A 119 3.72 -11.26 -3.21
CA PHE A 119 3.63 -10.05 -2.40
C PHE A 119 4.45 -8.92 -3.01
N ARG A 120 3.81 -7.74 -3.13
CA ARG A 120 4.41 -6.54 -3.71
C ARG A 120 4.14 -5.33 -2.82
N PRO A 121 5.05 -5.01 -1.88
CA PRO A 121 4.89 -3.79 -1.08
C PRO A 121 5.35 -2.56 -1.86
N LEU A 122 4.66 -1.45 -1.67
CA LEU A 122 5.05 -0.16 -2.18
C LEU A 122 4.91 0.88 -1.08
N VAL A 123 6.01 1.52 -0.72
CA VAL A 123 6.03 2.61 0.25
C VAL A 123 6.21 3.91 -0.53
N VAL A 124 5.23 4.80 -0.43
CA VAL A 124 5.19 6.03 -1.19
C VAL A 124 5.78 7.17 -0.37
N LEU A 125 6.72 7.93 -0.95
CA LEU A 125 7.40 9.03 -0.26
C LEU A 125 6.66 10.35 -0.34
N HIS A 126 5.71 10.47 -1.25
CA HIS A 126 4.93 11.70 -1.45
C HIS A 126 3.49 11.47 -1.06
N GLU A 127 2.77 12.57 -0.83
CA GLU A 127 1.35 12.47 -0.54
C GLU A 127 0.61 11.80 -1.69
N ILE A 128 -0.40 11.01 -1.34
CA ILE A 128 -1.19 10.26 -2.33
C ILE A 128 -1.84 11.21 -3.35
N GLU A 129 -2.26 12.39 -2.91
CA GLU A 129 -2.84 13.40 -3.80
C GLU A 129 -1.88 13.79 -4.91
N ALA A 130 -0.60 13.96 -4.59
CA ALA A 130 0.42 14.28 -5.59
C ALA A 130 0.60 13.11 -6.57
N LEU A 131 0.53 11.88 -6.07
CA LEU A 131 0.62 10.68 -6.91
C LEU A 131 -0.56 10.60 -7.88
N VAL A 132 -1.77 10.91 -7.42
CA VAL A 132 -2.96 10.93 -8.25
C VAL A 132 -2.81 11.97 -9.36
N LEU A 133 -2.36 13.18 -9.02
CA LEU A 133 -2.15 14.23 -10.01
C LEU A 133 -1.11 13.83 -11.04
N ALA A 134 -0.01 13.23 -10.61
CA ALA A 134 1.03 12.76 -11.51
C ALA A 134 0.51 11.69 -12.47
N ALA A 135 -0.31 10.78 -11.96
CA ALA A 135 -0.90 9.70 -12.76
C ALA A 135 -1.88 10.26 -13.80
N ILE A 136 -2.66 11.27 -13.44
CA ILE A 136 -3.58 11.94 -14.36
C ILE A 136 -2.80 12.63 -15.47
N ASP A 137 -1.75 13.36 -15.13
CA ASP A 137 -0.93 14.04 -16.11
C ASP A 137 -0.27 13.04 -17.08
N ALA A 138 0.24 11.95 -16.57
CA ALA A 138 0.83 10.89 -17.41
C ALA A 138 -0.19 10.30 -18.37
N GLY A 139 -1.44 10.17 -17.92
CA GLY A 139 -2.52 9.63 -18.76
C GLY A 139 -2.98 10.56 -19.86
N ARG A 140 -2.62 11.85 -19.80
CA ARG A 140 -2.99 12.84 -20.80
C ARG A 140 -2.00 12.97 -21.95
N GLY A 141 -0.81 12.41 -21.78
CA GLY A 141 0.22 12.44 -22.79
C GLY A 141 -0.03 11.48 -23.98
#